data_0ea0414c1cd6326a7392948227032fc2
#
_entry.id   0ea0414c1cd6326a7392948227032fc2
#
_cell.length_a   1.000
_cell.length_b   1.000
_cell.length_c   1.000
_cell.angle_alpha   90.00
_cell.angle_beta   90.00
_cell.angle_gamma   90.00
#
_symmetry.space_group_name_H-M   'P 1'
#
loop_
_entity.id
_entity.type
_entity.pdbx_description
1 polymer ?
#
loop_
_entity_poly.entity_id
_entity_poly.type
_entity_poly.pdbx_seq_one_letter_code
_entity_poly.pdbx_strand_id
1 'polypeptide(L)'
;GAKVTVAGATKDTTGTTIGLVGESAGNGAVKSGDVTVGVATGAAETAGLPDAAVSTINALNSSASLSSVLPGLGLEAFAKVGGTRAIVAKNAAGQDAPTAVSMFVDKLPANATVTVVCFNNATGQWMTITNVTVDAATKTVNFTVPGSCTVQIAVK
;
A
#
# COMPACT_ATOMS: atom_id res chain seq x y z
N GLY A 1 -17.46 -21.83 -1.18
CA GLY A 1 -17.20 -20.52 -0.63
C GLY A 1 -16.21 -19.73 -1.45
N ALA A 2 -16.01 -18.50 -1.08
CA ALA A 2 -15.07 -17.61 -1.74
C ALA A 2 -13.62 -18.11 -1.56
N LYS A 3 -12.85 -18.07 -2.63
CA LYS A 3 -11.47 -18.49 -2.59
C LYS A 3 -10.57 -17.27 -2.35
N VAL A 4 -9.77 -17.31 -1.29
CA VAL A 4 -8.78 -16.30 -0.99
C VAL A 4 -7.55 -16.52 -1.87
N THR A 5 -7.13 -15.49 -2.56
CA THR A 5 -5.97 -15.53 -3.47
C THR A 5 -5.09 -14.31 -3.28
N VAL A 6 -3.88 -14.36 -3.85
CA VAL A 6 -3.05 -13.16 -4.03
C VAL A 6 -3.31 -12.66 -5.44
N ALA A 7 -3.79 -11.42 -5.54
CA ALA A 7 -4.16 -10.79 -6.80
C ALA A 7 -3.28 -9.57 -7.07
N GLY A 8 -3.11 -9.22 -8.34
CA GLY A 8 -2.38 -8.02 -8.73
C GLY A 8 -0.93 -7.97 -8.26
N ALA A 9 -0.30 -9.14 -8.04
CA ALA A 9 1.08 -9.19 -7.57
C ALA A 9 2.03 -8.61 -8.61
N THR A 10 2.86 -7.66 -8.18
CA THR A 10 3.86 -7.03 -9.03
C THR A 10 5.21 -7.02 -8.33
N LYS A 11 6.28 -7.27 -9.10
CA LYS A 11 7.65 -7.16 -8.61
C LYS A 11 8.19 -5.80 -9.01
N ASP A 12 8.64 -5.04 -8.04
CA ASP A 12 9.17 -3.69 -8.28
C ASP A 12 10.69 -3.70 -8.52
N THR A 13 11.27 -2.50 -8.67
CA THR A 13 12.70 -2.34 -8.94
C THR A 13 13.58 -2.76 -7.78
N THR A 14 13.03 -2.87 -6.56
CA THR A 14 13.76 -3.39 -5.39
C THR A 14 13.82 -4.92 -5.37
N GLY A 15 13.10 -5.59 -6.27
CA GLY A 15 12.98 -7.04 -6.29
C GLY A 15 11.92 -7.58 -5.34
N THR A 16 11.09 -6.72 -4.76
CA THR A 16 10.01 -7.10 -3.84
C THR A 16 8.71 -7.32 -4.60
N THR A 17 8.06 -8.46 -4.36
CA THR A 17 6.74 -8.76 -4.90
C THR A 17 5.69 -8.44 -3.85
N ILE A 18 4.73 -7.60 -4.21
CA ILE A 18 3.61 -7.21 -3.36
C ILE A 18 2.32 -7.47 -4.13
N GLY A 19 1.34 -8.06 -3.48
CA GLY A 19 0.03 -8.31 -4.06
C GLY A 19 -1.07 -8.15 -3.02
N LEU A 20 -2.31 -8.12 -3.48
CA LEU A 20 -3.49 -8.02 -2.62
C LEU A 20 -3.99 -9.42 -2.25
N VAL A 21 -4.34 -9.61 -1.00
CA VAL A 21 -4.87 -10.87 -0.48
C VAL A 21 -6.37 -10.71 -0.24
N GLY A 22 -7.16 -11.63 -0.79
CA GLY A 22 -8.60 -11.61 -0.59
C GLY A 22 -9.35 -12.40 -1.64
N GLU A 23 -10.67 -12.25 -1.64
CA GLU A 23 -11.52 -12.82 -2.67
C GLU A 23 -11.32 -12.08 -3.99
N SER A 24 -11.01 -12.79 -5.05
CA SER A 24 -10.78 -12.18 -6.36
C SER A 24 -12.03 -11.45 -6.87
N ALA A 25 -11.83 -10.21 -7.34
CA ALA A 25 -12.85 -9.41 -8.00
C ALA A 25 -12.57 -9.28 -9.51
N GLY A 26 -11.57 -9.99 -10.03
CA GLY A 26 -11.13 -9.89 -11.41
C GLY A 26 -10.13 -8.75 -11.63
N ASN A 27 -9.38 -8.81 -12.73
CA ASN A 27 -8.44 -7.77 -13.15
C ASN A 27 -7.39 -7.41 -12.09
N GLY A 28 -6.95 -8.38 -11.29
CA GLY A 28 -5.96 -8.14 -10.24
C GLY A 28 -6.51 -7.43 -9.01
N ALA A 29 -7.82 -7.32 -8.86
CA ALA A 29 -8.47 -6.72 -7.71
C ALA A 29 -9.05 -7.77 -6.77
N VAL A 30 -9.31 -7.36 -5.53
CA VAL A 30 -9.96 -8.17 -4.51
C VAL A 30 -11.16 -7.43 -3.93
N LYS A 31 -12.08 -8.18 -3.34
CA LYS A 31 -13.21 -7.62 -2.61
C LYS A 31 -12.89 -7.45 -1.14
N SER A 32 -13.34 -6.35 -0.57
CA SER A 32 -13.32 -6.08 0.87
C SER A 32 -14.68 -5.50 1.24
N GLY A 33 -15.61 -6.36 1.68
CA GLY A 33 -17.02 -5.98 1.82
C GLY A 33 -17.61 -5.51 0.49
N ASP A 34 -18.18 -4.31 0.48
CA ASP A 34 -18.76 -3.68 -0.72
C ASP A 34 -17.73 -2.92 -1.55
N VAL A 35 -16.47 -2.94 -1.14
CA VAL A 35 -15.40 -2.17 -1.78
C VAL A 35 -14.54 -3.10 -2.62
N THR A 36 -14.24 -2.68 -3.84
CA THR A 36 -13.26 -3.35 -4.69
C THR A 36 -11.92 -2.64 -4.53
N VAL A 37 -10.88 -3.43 -4.23
CA VAL A 37 -9.53 -2.93 -4.00
C VAL A 37 -8.62 -3.43 -5.11
N GLY A 38 -7.95 -2.51 -5.76
CA GLY A 38 -6.96 -2.83 -6.80
C GLY A 38 -5.69 -2.02 -6.62
N VAL A 39 -4.69 -2.31 -7.44
CA VAL A 39 -3.44 -1.56 -7.49
C VAL A 39 -3.29 -0.97 -8.89
N ALA A 40 -3.15 0.35 -8.97
CA ALA A 40 -2.89 1.03 -10.24
C ALA A 40 -1.44 0.75 -10.69
N THR A 41 -1.23 0.69 -11.99
CA THR A 41 0.09 0.44 -12.58
C THR A 41 0.41 1.46 -13.65
N GLY A 42 1.70 1.65 -13.93
CA GLY A 42 2.17 2.58 -14.97
C GLY A 42 1.79 4.02 -14.64
N ALA A 43 1.39 4.77 -15.66
CA ALA A 43 1.03 6.18 -15.50
C ALA A 43 -0.16 6.40 -14.53
N ALA A 44 -1.03 5.42 -14.36
CA ALA A 44 -2.16 5.50 -13.46
C ALA A 44 -1.76 5.59 -11.98
N GLU A 45 -0.54 5.18 -11.62
CA GLU A 45 -0.04 5.23 -10.23
C GLU A 45 -0.05 6.65 -9.67
N THR A 46 0.25 7.64 -10.51
CA THR A 46 0.36 9.04 -10.08
C THR A 46 -0.62 9.96 -10.79
N ALA A 47 -1.48 9.43 -11.65
CA ALA A 47 -2.43 10.23 -12.40
C ALA A 47 -3.36 11.02 -11.48
N GLY A 48 -3.47 12.31 -11.71
CA GLY A 48 -4.33 13.20 -10.93
C GLY A 48 -3.77 13.64 -9.58
N LEU A 49 -2.56 13.19 -9.20
CA LEU A 49 -1.95 13.61 -7.95
C LEU A 49 -1.23 14.96 -8.12
N PRO A 50 -1.15 15.76 -7.02
CA PRO A 50 -0.35 16.99 -7.04
C PRO A 50 1.13 16.71 -7.34
N ASP A 51 1.82 17.65 -7.97
CA ASP A 51 3.24 17.52 -8.32
C ASP A 51 4.11 17.22 -7.09
N ALA A 52 3.82 17.83 -5.95
CA ALA A 52 4.56 17.57 -4.71
C ALA A 52 4.41 16.11 -4.26
N ALA A 53 3.22 15.54 -4.40
CA ALA A 53 3.00 14.12 -4.07
C ALA A 53 3.74 13.20 -5.04
N VAL A 54 3.75 13.51 -6.33
CA VAL A 54 4.49 12.75 -7.33
C VAL A 54 5.99 12.78 -7.03
N SER A 55 6.52 13.94 -6.69
CA SER A 55 7.94 14.08 -6.31
C SER A 55 8.30 13.25 -5.09
N THR A 56 7.43 13.23 -4.08
CA THR A 56 7.63 12.42 -2.87
C THR A 56 7.57 10.93 -3.20
N ILE A 57 6.63 10.50 -4.02
CA ILE A 57 6.52 9.11 -4.46
C ILE A 57 7.79 8.68 -5.21
N ASN A 58 8.29 9.52 -6.11
CA ASN A 58 9.52 9.23 -6.83
C ASN A 58 10.72 9.13 -5.89
N ALA A 59 10.79 9.98 -4.87
CA ALA A 59 11.84 9.92 -3.85
C ALA A 59 11.74 8.64 -3.02
N LEU A 60 10.54 8.20 -2.65
CA LEU A 60 10.32 6.92 -1.97
C LEU A 60 10.78 5.73 -2.81
N ASN A 61 10.66 5.81 -4.12
CA ASN A 61 11.10 4.76 -5.04
C ASN A 61 12.58 4.88 -5.44
N SER A 62 13.30 5.79 -4.82
CA SER A 62 14.74 5.97 -4.98
C SER A 62 15.50 5.34 -3.81
N SER A 63 16.82 5.54 -3.75
CA SER A 63 17.65 5.07 -2.64
C SER A 63 17.55 5.95 -1.37
N ALA A 64 16.78 7.04 -1.40
CA ALA A 64 16.62 7.91 -0.24
C ALA A 64 15.97 7.17 0.93
N SER A 65 16.38 7.53 2.16
CA SER A 65 15.81 6.93 3.37
C SER A 65 14.38 7.42 3.59
N LEU A 66 13.56 6.59 4.23
CA LEU A 66 12.17 6.91 4.50
C LEU A 66 12.01 8.22 5.29
N SER A 67 12.78 8.39 6.38
CA SER A 67 12.67 9.57 7.23
C SER A 67 13.19 10.85 6.56
N SER A 68 14.11 10.74 5.60
CA SER A 68 14.56 11.91 4.83
C SER A 68 13.50 12.40 3.86
N VAL A 69 12.72 11.49 3.30
CA VAL A 69 11.63 11.81 2.36
C VAL A 69 10.39 12.30 3.10
N LEU A 70 10.08 11.67 4.23
CA LEU A 70 8.88 11.96 5.03
C LEU A 70 9.30 12.31 6.47
N PRO A 71 9.92 13.49 6.69
CA PRO A 71 10.28 13.90 8.04
C PRO A 71 9.06 14.22 8.88
N GLY A 72 9.18 14.06 10.19
CA GLY A 72 8.13 14.44 11.13
C GLY A 72 7.06 13.38 11.37
N LEU A 73 7.20 12.18 10.79
CA LEU A 73 6.26 11.08 10.99
C LEU A 73 6.80 9.97 11.92
N GLY A 74 7.94 10.19 12.56
CA GLY A 74 8.52 9.22 13.49
C GLY A 74 9.09 7.98 12.80
N LEU A 75 9.62 8.11 11.60
CA LEU A 75 10.03 6.99 10.75
C LEU A 75 11.54 6.72 10.76
N GLU A 76 12.30 7.36 11.64
CA GLU A 76 13.77 7.32 11.64
C GLU A 76 14.33 5.90 11.80
N ALA A 77 13.65 5.05 12.57
CA ALA A 77 14.10 3.68 12.80
C ALA A 77 13.57 2.69 11.74
N PHE A 78 12.72 3.15 10.83
CA PHE A 78 12.09 2.27 9.84
C PHE A 78 12.86 2.27 8.52
N ALA A 79 12.93 1.10 7.90
CA ALA A 79 13.47 0.91 6.55
C ALA A 79 12.34 0.53 5.59
N LYS A 80 12.39 1.04 4.37
CA LYS A 80 11.42 0.69 3.33
C LYS A 80 11.52 -0.78 2.97
N VAL A 81 10.37 -1.42 2.73
CA VAL A 81 10.27 -2.74 2.14
C VAL A 81 9.48 -2.60 0.84
N GLY A 82 10.15 -2.80 -0.27
CA GLY A 82 9.56 -2.61 -1.59
C GLY A 82 9.34 -1.14 -1.95
N GLY A 83 8.84 -0.92 -3.15
CA GLY A 83 8.43 0.39 -3.62
C GLY A 83 7.01 0.74 -3.18
N THR A 84 6.55 1.91 -3.61
CA THR A 84 5.18 2.35 -3.35
C THR A 84 4.17 1.54 -4.16
N ARG A 85 2.94 1.48 -3.66
CA ARG A 85 1.79 0.91 -4.38
C ARG A 85 0.62 1.88 -4.31
N ALA A 86 0.02 2.15 -5.47
CA ALA A 86 -1.16 3.02 -5.56
C ALA A 86 -2.41 2.15 -5.42
N ILE A 87 -3.07 2.24 -4.27
CA ILE A 87 -4.28 1.48 -3.97
C ILE A 87 -5.49 2.25 -4.49
N VAL A 88 -6.36 1.56 -5.20
CA VAL A 88 -7.66 2.06 -5.65
C VAL A 88 -8.73 1.31 -4.86
N ALA A 89 -9.52 2.04 -4.08
CA ALA A 89 -10.56 1.47 -3.23
C ALA A 89 -11.90 2.15 -3.57
N LYS A 90 -12.76 1.43 -4.29
CA LYS A 90 -14.02 1.96 -4.83
C LYS A 90 -15.19 1.10 -4.37
N ASN A 91 -16.27 1.77 -3.91
CA ASN A 91 -17.53 1.10 -3.62
C ASN A 91 -18.33 0.82 -4.90
N ALA A 92 -19.51 0.23 -4.76
CA ALA A 92 -20.37 -0.12 -5.90
C ALA A 92 -20.79 1.09 -6.74
N ALA A 93 -20.80 2.29 -6.14
CA ALA A 93 -21.12 3.54 -6.85
C ALA A 93 -19.89 4.15 -7.55
N GLY A 94 -18.74 3.50 -7.49
CA GLY A 94 -17.49 4.01 -8.07
C GLY A 94 -16.83 5.13 -7.26
N GLN A 95 -17.22 5.30 -6.02
CA GLN A 95 -16.68 6.32 -5.12
C GLN A 95 -15.59 5.73 -4.23
N ASP A 96 -14.58 6.54 -3.89
CA ASP A 96 -13.59 6.17 -2.90
C ASP A 96 -14.25 5.84 -1.57
N ALA A 97 -13.80 4.77 -0.92
CA ALA A 97 -14.35 4.34 0.35
C ALA A 97 -13.27 3.76 1.26
N PRO A 98 -13.34 4.05 2.59
CA PRO A 98 -12.46 3.42 3.55
C PRO A 98 -12.66 1.91 3.53
N THR A 99 -11.56 1.15 3.61
CA THR A 99 -11.67 -0.31 3.59
C THR A 99 -10.45 -0.98 4.21
N ALA A 100 -10.66 -2.19 4.72
CA ALA A 100 -9.59 -3.07 5.16
C ALA A 100 -8.86 -3.64 3.93
N VAL A 101 -7.53 -3.66 4.01
CA VAL A 101 -6.65 -4.16 2.95
C VAL A 101 -5.70 -5.17 3.57
N SER A 102 -5.46 -6.25 2.86
CA SER A 102 -4.42 -7.23 3.19
C SER A 102 -3.46 -7.31 2.03
N MET A 103 -2.15 -7.14 2.30
CA MET A 103 -1.12 -7.16 1.27
C MET A 103 -0.09 -8.24 1.58
N PHE A 104 0.16 -9.11 0.61
CA PHE A 104 1.28 -10.02 0.62
C PHE A 104 2.56 -9.26 0.25
N VAL A 105 3.61 -9.43 1.07
CA VAL A 105 4.92 -8.79 0.86
C VAL A 105 5.97 -9.89 0.99
N ASP A 106 6.54 -10.33 -0.12
CA ASP A 106 7.43 -11.51 -0.14
C ASP A 106 8.71 -11.33 0.68
N LYS A 107 9.20 -10.09 0.79
CA LYS A 107 10.42 -9.77 1.56
C LYS A 107 10.15 -9.24 2.96
N LEU A 108 8.96 -9.47 3.49
CA LEU A 108 8.63 -9.09 4.85
C LEU A 108 9.49 -9.89 5.84
N PRO A 109 10.35 -9.23 6.66
CA PRO A 109 11.18 -9.96 7.61
C PRO A 109 10.34 -10.59 8.73
N ALA A 110 10.78 -11.75 9.23
CA ALA A 110 10.16 -12.36 10.40
C ALA A 110 10.41 -11.48 11.64
N ASN A 111 9.41 -11.40 12.51
CA ASN A 111 9.49 -10.67 13.78
C ASN A 111 9.74 -9.16 13.65
N ALA A 112 9.52 -8.59 12.46
CA ALA A 112 9.67 -7.15 12.27
C ALA A 112 8.47 -6.40 12.83
N THR A 113 8.71 -5.19 13.32
CA THR A 113 7.65 -4.21 13.55
C THR A 113 7.34 -3.53 12.21
N VAL A 114 6.09 -3.57 11.78
CA VAL A 114 5.67 -3.05 10.48
C VAL A 114 4.84 -1.79 10.66
N THR A 115 5.12 -0.80 9.85
CA THR A 115 4.26 0.37 9.68
C THR A 115 3.89 0.54 8.21
N VAL A 116 2.79 1.23 7.96
CA VAL A 116 2.36 1.60 6.61
C VAL A 116 2.19 3.11 6.59
N VAL A 117 2.82 3.74 5.62
CA VAL A 117 2.68 5.19 5.39
C VAL A 117 1.86 5.37 4.14
N CYS A 118 0.91 6.29 4.14
CA CYS A 118 0.10 6.53 2.96
C CYS A 118 -0.06 8.02 2.65
N PHE A 119 -0.19 8.29 1.35
CA PHE A 119 -0.68 9.56 0.86
C PHE A 119 -2.18 9.44 0.63
N ASN A 120 -2.96 10.16 1.43
CA ASN A 120 -4.42 10.18 1.30
C ASN A 120 -4.81 11.10 0.15
N ASN A 121 -5.32 10.54 -0.96
CA ASN A 121 -5.66 11.30 -2.14
C ASN A 121 -6.72 12.38 -1.87
N ALA A 122 -7.64 12.11 -0.94
CA ALA A 122 -8.73 13.03 -0.62
C ALA A 122 -8.26 14.25 0.19
N THR A 123 -7.31 14.07 1.11
CA THR A 123 -6.84 15.15 1.99
C THR A 123 -5.54 15.79 1.51
N GLY A 124 -4.79 15.11 0.64
CA GLY A 124 -3.48 15.58 0.19
C GLY A 124 -2.40 15.49 1.26
N GLN A 125 -2.56 14.64 2.27
CA GLN A 125 -1.63 14.51 3.40
C GLN A 125 -0.99 13.13 3.44
N TRP A 126 0.29 13.09 3.80
CA TRP A 126 0.98 11.87 4.20
C TRP A 126 0.70 11.57 5.65
N MET A 127 0.45 10.31 5.95
CA MET A 127 0.12 9.86 7.31
C MET A 127 0.61 8.44 7.54
N THR A 128 0.86 8.10 8.81
CA THR A 128 1.06 6.71 9.21
C THR A 128 -0.29 6.08 9.51
N ILE A 129 -0.44 4.83 9.09
CA ILE A 129 -1.65 4.07 9.38
C ILE A 129 -1.49 3.37 10.73
N THR A 130 -2.48 3.51 11.61
CA THR A 130 -2.52 2.83 12.91
C THR A 130 -3.14 1.44 12.78
N ASN A 131 -2.98 0.61 13.81
CA ASN A 131 -3.58 -0.73 13.89
C ASN A 131 -3.17 -1.65 12.74
N VAL A 132 -1.90 -1.57 12.34
CA VAL A 132 -1.32 -2.51 11.38
C VAL A 132 -1.07 -3.84 12.09
N THR A 133 -1.54 -4.93 11.52
CA THR A 133 -1.25 -6.28 11.99
C THR A 133 -0.53 -7.09 10.93
N VAL A 134 0.20 -8.12 11.35
CA VAL A 134 1.02 -8.94 10.46
C VAL A 134 0.73 -10.40 10.71
N ASP A 135 0.51 -11.14 9.63
CA ASP A 135 0.56 -12.60 9.65
C ASP A 135 1.93 -13.03 9.08
N ALA A 136 2.85 -13.37 9.98
CA ALA A 136 4.21 -13.71 9.59
C ALA A 136 4.28 -15.01 8.76
N ALA A 137 3.38 -15.95 9.01
CA ALA A 137 3.36 -17.23 8.30
C ALA A 137 3.03 -17.05 6.81
N THR A 138 2.16 -16.12 6.49
CA THR A 138 1.72 -15.83 5.11
C THR A 138 2.36 -14.56 4.54
N LYS A 139 3.21 -13.88 5.32
CA LYS A 139 3.85 -12.61 4.95
C LYS A 139 2.81 -11.56 4.51
N THR A 140 1.72 -11.48 5.25
CA THR A 140 0.60 -10.59 4.95
C THR A 140 0.54 -9.47 5.97
N VAL A 141 0.42 -8.25 5.48
CA VAL A 141 0.23 -7.03 6.27
C VAL A 141 -1.23 -6.60 6.14
N ASN A 142 -1.91 -6.40 7.27
CA ASN A 142 -3.31 -6.02 7.32
C ASN A 142 -3.45 -4.61 7.88
N PHE A 143 -4.21 -3.78 7.20
CA PHE A 143 -4.41 -2.39 7.60
C PHE A 143 -5.68 -1.83 6.96
N THR A 144 -6.15 -0.70 7.45
CA THR A 144 -7.31 0.01 6.87
C THR A 144 -6.83 1.26 6.17
N VAL A 145 -7.25 1.45 4.92
CA VAL A 145 -6.97 2.66 4.16
C VAL A 145 -8.17 3.60 4.20
N PRO A 146 -7.95 4.93 4.15
CA PRO A 146 -9.05 5.90 4.18
C PRO A 146 -9.84 5.98 2.87
N GLY A 147 -9.32 5.40 1.83
CA GLY A 147 -9.84 5.42 0.46
C GLY A 147 -8.70 5.12 -0.49
N SER A 148 -8.82 5.53 -1.74
CA SER A 148 -7.69 5.42 -2.68
C SER A 148 -6.50 6.23 -2.17
N CYS A 149 -5.33 5.61 -2.15
CA CYS A 149 -4.13 6.16 -1.53
C CYS A 149 -2.88 5.46 -2.06
N THR A 150 -1.74 6.11 -1.93
CA THR A 150 -0.44 5.48 -2.23
C THR A 150 0.21 5.07 -0.92
N VAL A 151 0.62 3.81 -0.82
CA VAL A 151 1.19 3.23 0.40
C VAL A 151 2.66 2.86 0.23
N GLN A 152 3.42 2.97 1.32
CA GLN A 152 4.79 2.49 1.47
C GLN A 152 4.87 1.63 2.72
N ILE A 153 5.27 0.39 2.57
CA ILE A 153 5.51 -0.53 3.69
C ILE A 153 6.90 -0.26 4.25
N ALA A 154 7.03 -0.28 5.56
CA ALA A 154 8.31 -0.10 6.24
C ALA A 154 8.40 -0.95 7.51
N VAL A 155 9.62 -1.29 7.90
CA VAL A 155 9.88 -2.18 9.03
C VAL A 155 11.03 -1.67 9.90
N LYS A 156 11.03 -2.09 11.15
CA LYS A 156 12.17 -1.91 12.06
C LYS A 156 12.40 -3.13 12.92
#